data_9fccb6820a9584329fe1681da1522363
#
_entry.id   9fccb6820a9584329fe1681da1522363
#
_cell.length_a   1.000
_cell.length_b   1.000
_cell.length_c   1.000
_cell.angle_alpha   90.00
_cell.angle_beta   90.00
_cell.angle_gamma   90.00
#
_symmetry.space_group_name_H-M   'P 1'
#
loop_
_entity.id
_entity.type
_entity.pdbx_description
1 polymer ?
#
loop_
_entity_poly.entity_id
_entity_poly.type
_entity_poly.pdbx_seq_one_letter_code
_entity_poly.pdbx_strand_id
1 'polypeptide(L)'
;ILLFWSSKNIDGFRCDMAEMVPVEFWEWAIPQVKQEYPNIIFIAEVYNPHEYKNYLFRGKFDFLYDKVGLYDTLRNVACGYDSATAITRSWQSLGGIEKRMLNFLENHDEQRIASDFFAGDPRKGVPALIVSACMNTNPMMIYFGQEFGEMGMDSEGFSGRDGRTTIFDYWSVDTIRRWRNEGKFDGKMLTEEQKHLYAIYQRVLTLCNEEQAISNGVFFDLMYANENGWRFNEHKQYTFMRKYKNELLFIVVNFDNQPVNVAINVP
;
A
#
# COMPACT_ATOMS: atom_id res chain seq x y z
N ILE A 1 -8.13 4.41 28.15
CA ILE A 1 -8.02 5.20 26.90
C ILE A 1 -8.66 4.41 25.74
N LEU A 2 -8.23 3.19 25.44
CA LEU A 2 -8.76 2.39 24.32
C LEU A 2 -10.29 2.22 24.40
N LEU A 3 -10.83 1.73 25.53
CA LEU A 3 -12.28 1.58 25.73
C LEU A 3 -13.04 2.90 25.59
N PHE A 4 -12.45 4.02 26.08
CA PHE A 4 -13.06 5.34 25.91
C PHE A 4 -13.22 5.72 24.44
N TRP A 5 -12.17 5.55 23.63
CA TRP A 5 -12.27 5.88 22.21
C TRP A 5 -13.14 4.89 21.43
N SER A 6 -13.10 3.61 21.78
CA SER A 6 -14.00 2.61 21.20
C SER A 6 -15.47 2.98 21.41
N SER A 7 -15.81 3.55 22.60
CA SER A 7 -17.18 4.02 22.87
C SER A 7 -17.62 5.24 22.03
N LYS A 8 -16.70 5.84 21.27
CA LYS A 8 -16.98 6.97 20.36
C LYS A 8 -17.27 6.53 18.92
N ASN A 9 -17.52 5.24 18.71
CA ASN A 9 -17.89 4.65 17.43
C ASN A 9 -16.79 4.84 16.36
N ILE A 10 -15.53 4.65 16.76
CA ILE A 10 -14.41 4.55 15.84
C ILE A 10 -14.30 3.10 15.32
N ASP A 11 -13.68 2.91 14.15
CA ASP A 11 -13.55 1.60 13.52
C ASP A 11 -12.31 0.83 13.99
N GLY A 12 -11.28 1.53 14.48
CA GLY A 12 -10.05 0.86 14.92
C GLY A 12 -8.96 1.80 15.41
N PHE A 13 -7.82 1.19 15.72
CA PHE A 13 -6.61 1.85 16.18
C PHE A 13 -5.42 1.49 15.31
N ARG A 14 -4.67 2.48 14.87
CA ARG A 14 -3.29 2.32 14.43
C ARG A 14 -2.38 2.54 15.64
N CYS A 15 -1.60 1.52 15.96
CA CYS A 15 -0.72 1.53 17.11
C CYS A 15 0.71 1.85 16.66
N ASP A 16 1.14 3.04 17.03
CA ASP A 16 2.47 3.58 16.75
C ASP A 16 3.54 2.76 17.46
N MET A 17 4.61 2.43 16.73
CA MET A 17 5.76 1.68 17.26
C MET A 17 5.36 0.50 18.17
N ALA A 18 4.37 -0.28 17.73
CA ALA A 18 3.76 -1.32 18.57
C ALA A 18 4.79 -2.36 19.06
N GLU A 19 5.86 -2.60 18.29
CA GLU A 19 6.94 -3.53 18.67
C GLU A 19 7.83 -3.02 19.82
N MET A 20 7.76 -1.72 20.15
CA MET A 20 8.45 -1.16 21.32
C MET A 20 7.67 -1.38 22.63
N VAL A 21 6.43 -1.83 22.52
CA VAL A 21 5.58 -2.20 23.66
C VAL A 21 5.57 -3.73 23.77
N PRO A 22 5.85 -4.30 24.96
CA PRO A 22 5.88 -5.75 25.12
C PRO A 22 4.61 -6.42 24.61
N VAL A 23 4.76 -7.52 23.89
CA VAL A 23 3.63 -8.23 23.27
C VAL A 23 2.59 -8.69 24.31
N GLU A 24 3.00 -8.94 25.54
CA GLU A 24 2.14 -9.29 26.68
C GLU A 24 1.12 -8.20 27.01
N PHE A 25 1.48 -6.93 26.82
CA PHE A 25 0.53 -5.83 26.98
C PHE A 25 -0.60 -5.93 25.93
N TRP A 26 -0.25 -6.16 24.67
CA TRP A 26 -1.22 -6.27 23.58
C TRP A 26 -2.09 -7.54 23.74
N GLU A 27 -1.47 -8.64 24.12
CA GLU A 27 -2.16 -9.91 24.44
C GLU A 27 -3.22 -9.72 25.52
N TRP A 28 -2.98 -8.84 26.49
CA TRP A 28 -3.93 -8.48 27.52
C TRP A 28 -4.93 -7.42 27.06
N ALA A 29 -4.47 -6.33 26.44
CA ALA A 29 -5.28 -5.14 26.17
C ALA A 29 -6.31 -5.34 25.04
N ILE A 30 -5.88 -5.94 23.91
CA ILE A 30 -6.76 -6.08 22.73
C ILE A 30 -8.00 -6.95 23.02
N PRO A 31 -7.89 -8.11 23.69
CA PRO A 31 -9.08 -8.89 24.07
C PRO A 31 -10.05 -8.13 24.98
N GLN A 32 -9.56 -7.29 25.91
CA GLN A 32 -10.44 -6.47 26.76
C GLN A 32 -11.29 -5.50 25.92
N VAL A 33 -10.69 -4.89 24.92
CA VAL A 33 -11.43 -3.99 24.02
C VAL A 33 -12.41 -4.76 23.16
N LYS A 34 -11.97 -5.86 22.54
CA LYS A 34 -12.80 -6.66 21.64
C LYS A 34 -13.95 -7.39 22.35
N GLN A 35 -13.86 -7.61 23.66
CA GLN A 35 -14.96 -8.15 24.45
C GLN A 35 -16.16 -7.20 24.48
N GLU A 36 -15.92 -5.88 24.55
CA GLU A 36 -16.99 -4.86 24.56
C GLU A 36 -17.30 -4.34 23.15
N TYR A 37 -16.27 -4.27 22.30
CA TYR A 37 -16.33 -3.70 20.94
C TYR A 37 -15.73 -4.68 19.92
N PRO A 38 -16.42 -5.77 19.56
CA PRO A 38 -15.86 -6.89 18.79
C PRO A 38 -15.42 -6.53 17.36
N ASN A 39 -15.95 -5.44 16.80
CA ASN A 39 -15.64 -4.99 15.44
C ASN A 39 -14.44 -4.05 15.36
N ILE A 40 -13.88 -3.63 16.49
CA ILE A 40 -12.70 -2.74 16.50
C ILE A 40 -11.49 -3.46 15.89
N ILE A 41 -10.84 -2.81 14.93
CA ILE A 41 -9.65 -3.30 14.26
C ILE A 41 -8.40 -2.70 14.90
N PHE A 42 -7.36 -3.54 15.06
CA PHE A 42 -6.05 -3.10 15.54
C PHE A 42 -5.01 -3.31 14.45
N ILE A 43 -4.36 -2.23 14.04
CA ILE A 43 -3.27 -2.21 13.06
C ILE A 43 -1.99 -1.83 13.79
N ALA A 44 -0.95 -2.66 13.70
CA ALA A 44 0.33 -2.40 14.35
C ALA A 44 1.40 -1.93 13.36
N GLU A 45 2.18 -0.98 13.79
CA GLU A 45 3.46 -0.68 13.20
C GLU A 45 4.52 -1.58 13.83
N VAL A 46 4.95 -2.60 13.05
CA VAL A 46 6.00 -3.56 13.42
C VAL A 46 6.94 -3.67 12.23
N TYR A 47 8.22 -3.39 12.42
CA TYR A 47 9.22 -3.39 11.34
C TYR A 47 10.17 -4.59 11.39
N ASN A 48 10.16 -5.35 12.50
CA ASN A 48 10.92 -6.58 12.58
C ASN A 48 10.12 -7.78 12.03
N PRO A 49 10.48 -8.35 10.84
CA PRO A 49 9.74 -9.47 10.25
C PRO A 49 9.73 -10.73 11.12
N HIS A 50 10.71 -10.93 11.99
CA HIS A 50 10.76 -12.06 12.91
C HIS A 50 9.66 -11.98 13.99
N GLU A 51 9.18 -10.77 14.29
CA GLU A 51 8.13 -10.50 15.26
C GLU A 51 6.71 -10.49 14.66
N TYR A 52 6.53 -10.47 13.34
CA TYR A 52 5.22 -10.37 12.71
C TYR A 52 4.22 -11.40 13.26
N LYS A 53 4.61 -12.69 13.28
CA LYS A 53 3.73 -13.75 13.79
C LYS A 53 3.44 -13.61 15.29
N ASN A 54 4.41 -13.10 16.06
CA ASN A 54 4.25 -12.86 17.49
C ASN A 54 3.17 -11.79 17.75
N TYR A 55 3.25 -10.65 17.07
CA TYR A 55 2.28 -9.57 17.24
C TYR A 55 0.91 -9.91 16.64
N LEU A 56 0.84 -10.66 15.53
CA LEU A 56 -0.44 -11.10 14.96
C LEU A 56 -1.15 -12.14 15.86
N PHE A 57 -0.44 -13.17 16.30
CA PHE A 57 -1.11 -14.31 16.94
C PHE A 57 -1.16 -14.19 18.46
N ARG A 58 -0.07 -13.79 19.11
CA ARG A 58 -0.03 -13.55 20.54
C ARG A 58 -0.54 -12.17 20.88
N GLY A 59 -0.03 -11.13 20.22
CA GLY A 59 -0.43 -9.73 20.40
C GLY A 59 -1.87 -9.42 19.98
N LYS A 60 -2.52 -10.30 19.17
CA LYS A 60 -3.92 -10.20 18.72
C LYS A 60 -4.23 -9.05 17.76
N PHE A 61 -3.21 -8.48 17.12
CA PHE A 61 -3.43 -7.49 16.07
C PHE A 61 -4.14 -8.10 14.86
N ASP A 62 -4.98 -7.31 14.20
CA ASP A 62 -5.68 -7.72 12.99
C ASP A 62 -4.77 -7.60 11.77
N PHE A 63 -4.01 -6.50 11.69
CA PHE A 63 -3.09 -6.22 10.59
C PHE A 63 -1.78 -5.61 11.08
N LEU A 64 -0.72 -5.81 10.29
CA LEU A 64 0.58 -5.16 10.46
C LEU A 64 0.93 -4.37 9.20
N TYR A 65 1.72 -3.31 9.33
CA TYR A 65 2.31 -2.61 8.19
C TYR A 65 3.27 -3.53 7.43
N ASP A 66 3.13 -3.60 6.11
CA ASP A 66 4.11 -4.27 5.24
C ASP A 66 5.18 -3.27 4.78
N LYS A 67 5.97 -2.76 5.75
CA LYS A 67 7.01 -1.76 5.49
C LYS A 67 8.27 -2.42 4.93
N VAL A 68 8.85 -3.35 5.68
CA VAL A 68 10.16 -3.97 5.38
C VAL A 68 10.05 -5.02 4.26
N GLY A 69 8.85 -5.56 4.03
CA GLY A 69 8.57 -6.49 2.94
C GLY A 69 8.21 -5.78 1.64
N LEU A 70 6.90 -5.64 1.40
CA LEU A 70 6.39 -5.19 0.10
C LEU A 70 6.68 -3.71 -0.19
N TYR A 71 6.54 -2.81 0.81
CA TYR A 71 6.81 -1.39 0.58
C TYR A 71 8.25 -1.15 0.11
N ASP A 72 9.26 -1.63 0.86
CA ASP A 72 10.67 -1.43 0.51
C ASP A 72 11.00 -2.06 -0.85
N THR A 73 10.43 -3.24 -1.14
CA THR A 73 10.59 -3.91 -2.43
C THR A 73 10.02 -3.07 -3.57
N LEU A 74 8.78 -2.63 -3.46
CA LEU A 74 8.12 -1.85 -4.51
C LEU A 74 8.79 -0.49 -4.74
N ARG A 75 9.27 0.14 -3.67
CA ARG A 75 10.07 1.37 -3.76
C ARG A 75 11.33 1.13 -4.59
N ASN A 76 12.09 0.09 -4.27
CA ASN A 76 13.33 -0.22 -4.97
C ASN A 76 13.09 -0.59 -6.44
N VAL A 77 12.05 -1.37 -6.73
CA VAL A 77 11.68 -1.74 -8.11
C VAL A 77 11.22 -0.51 -8.91
N ALA A 78 10.38 0.34 -8.33
CA ALA A 78 9.89 1.55 -8.99
C ALA A 78 11.02 2.56 -9.28
N CYS A 79 12.06 2.60 -8.44
CA CYS A 79 13.25 3.42 -8.64
C CYS A 79 14.29 2.75 -9.55
N GLY A 80 14.11 1.49 -9.95
CA GLY A 80 15.06 0.74 -10.76
C GLY A 80 16.29 0.22 -9.99
N TYR A 81 16.23 0.16 -8.68
CA TYR A 81 17.31 -0.35 -7.81
C TYR A 81 17.23 -1.86 -7.59
N ASP A 82 16.08 -2.47 -7.84
CA ASP A 82 15.90 -3.92 -7.74
C ASP A 82 15.05 -4.45 -8.91
N SER A 83 15.08 -5.76 -9.09
CA SER A 83 14.32 -6.49 -10.08
C SER A 83 12.87 -6.70 -9.63
N ALA A 84 11.92 -6.72 -10.57
CA ALA A 84 10.53 -7.06 -10.28
C ALA A 84 10.36 -8.47 -9.68
N THR A 85 11.32 -9.38 -9.89
CA THR A 85 11.36 -10.71 -9.23
C THR A 85 11.46 -10.61 -7.70
N ALA A 86 11.92 -9.47 -7.17
CA ALA A 86 11.96 -9.22 -5.73
C ALA A 86 10.56 -9.25 -5.10
N ILE A 87 9.53 -8.89 -5.85
CA ILE A 87 8.13 -8.90 -5.39
C ILE A 87 7.72 -10.33 -5.01
N THR A 88 8.09 -11.32 -5.84
CA THR A 88 7.86 -12.75 -5.53
C THR A 88 8.54 -13.16 -4.22
N ARG A 89 9.80 -12.79 -4.05
CA ARG A 89 10.54 -13.10 -2.81
C ARG A 89 9.91 -12.44 -1.58
N SER A 90 9.44 -11.20 -1.74
CA SER A 90 8.80 -10.44 -0.66
C SER A 90 7.56 -11.16 -0.13
N TRP A 91 6.58 -11.46 -0.99
CA TRP A 91 5.35 -12.11 -0.51
C TRP A 91 5.59 -13.53 0.01
N GLN A 92 6.53 -14.29 -0.59
CA GLN A 92 6.88 -15.63 -0.11
C GLN A 92 7.49 -15.63 1.29
N SER A 93 8.23 -14.57 1.64
CA SER A 93 8.86 -14.46 2.96
C SER A 93 7.85 -14.30 4.11
N LEU A 94 6.63 -13.85 3.83
CA LEU A 94 5.58 -13.69 4.83
C LEU A 94 5.05 -15.02 5.37
N GLY A 95 5.17 -16.11 4.61
CA GLY A 95 4.91 -17.47 5.09
C GLY A 95 3.50 -17.67 5.66
N GLY A 96 2.46 -17.27 4.93
CA GLY A 96 1.05 -17.51 5.23
C GLY A 96 0.33 -16.38 5.98
N ILE A 97 0.99 -15.23 6.20
CA ILE A 97 0.36 -14.07 6.84
C ILE A 97 0.05 -12.92 5.87
N GLU A 98 0.17 -13.16 4.57
CA GLU A 98 0.05 -12.13 3.52
C GLU A 98 -1.25 -11.33 3.63
N LYS A 99 -2.34 -11.99 3.98
CA LYS A 99 -3.67 -11.37 4.13
C LYS A 99 -3.82 -10.52 5.40
N ARG A 100 -2.83 -10.57 6.27
CA ARG A 100 -2.79 -9.82 7.53
C ARG A 100 -1.83 -8.62 7.47
N MET A 101 -1.34 -8.28 6.27
CA MET A 101 -0.45 -7.15 6.05
C MET A 101 -1.23 -5.98 5.47
N LEU A 102 -1.02 -4.77 6.01
CA LEU A 102 -1.52 -3.53 5.45
C LEU A 102 -0.51 -3.03 4.42
N ASN A 103 -0.88 -3.04 3.15
CA ASN A 103 -0.06 -2.51 2.08
C ASN A 103 -0.16 -0.98 2.00
N PHE A 104 0.92 -0.32 1.65
CA PHE A 104 0.96 1.12 1.41
C PHE A 104 2.15 1.48 0.52
N LEU A 105 2.12 2.68 -0.07
CA LEU A 105 3.24 3.24 -0.85
C LEU A 105 3.72 4.57 -0.28
N GLU A 106 2.92 5.24 0.50
CA GLU A 106 3.23 6.47 1.21
C GLU A 106 2.59 6.45 2.59
N ASN A 107 3.24 7.07 3.55
CA ASN A 107 2.70 7.40 4.86
C ASN A 107 3.36 8.68 5.40
N HIS A 108 3.14 9.02 6.66
CA HIS A 108 3.68 10.23 7.28
C HIS A 108 5.19 10.14 7.61
N ASP A 109 5.77 8.94 7.60
CA ASP A 109 7.19 8.69 7.89
C ASP A 109 8.03 8.50 6.63
N GLU A 110 7.41 8.11 5.51
CA GLU A 110 8.09 7.79 4.25
C GLU A 110 7.99 8.92 3.24
N GLN A 111 8.98 9.00 2.34
CA GLN A 111 8.96 9.98 1.26
C GLN A 111 7.82 9.72 0.29
N ARG A 112 7.28 10.82 -0.25
CA ARG A 112 6.30 10.81 -1.33
C ARG A 112 6.89 10.23 -2.61
N ILE A 113 6.13 9.44 -3.37
CA ILE A 113 6.55 8.86 -4.65
C ILE A 113 7.04 9.94 -5.61
N ALA A 114 6.34 11.08 -5.63
CA ALA A 114 6.65 12.21 -6.51
C ALA A 114 7.89 13.02 -6.09
N SER A 115 8.43 12.80 -4.89
CA SER A 115 9.59 13.54 -4.38
C SER A 115 10.88 13.15 -5.07
N ASP A 116 11.86 14.04 -5.02
CA ASP A 116 13.23 13.79 -5.48
C ASP A 116 13.94 12.67 -4.69
N PHE A 117 13.41 12.32 -3.52
CA PHE A 117 13.94 11.30 -2.62
C PHE A 117 13.36 9.91 -2.84
N PHE A 118 12.37 9.76 -3.71
CA PHE A 118 11.80 8.48 -4.11
C PHE A 118 11.92 8.32 -5.64
N ALA A 119 10.86 8.54 -6.40
CA ALA A 119 10.84 8.26 -7.84
C ALA A 119 10.86 9.53 -8.72
N GLY A 120 10.63 10.72 -8.15
CA GLY A 120 10.62 12.01 -8.84
C GLY A 120 9.45 12.19 -9.82
N ASP A 121 8.64 11.17 -10.02
CA ASP A 121 7.46 11.18 -10.90
C ASP A 121 6.40 10.25 -10.29
N PRO A 122 5.21 10.77 -9.92
CA PRO A 122 4.18 9.97 -9.28
C PRO A 122 3.64 8.84 -10.17
N ARG A 123 3.77 8.94 -11.51
CA ARG A 123 3.34 7.91 -12.46
C ARG A 123 4.18 6.64 -12.36
N LYS A 124 5.44 6.74 -11.93
CA LYS A 124 6.29 5.56 -11.66
C LYS A 124 5.76 4.70 -10.51
N GLY A 125 4.94 5.27 -9.64
CA GLY A 125 4.25 4.53 -8.59
C GLY A 125 3.02 3.73 -9.05
N VAL A 126 2.50 3.95 -10.27
CA VAL A 126 1.28 3.29 -10.74
C VAL A 126 1.42 1.76 -10.83
N PRO A 127 2.51 1.17 -11.35
CA PRO A 127 2.69 -0.28 -11.29
C PRO A 127 2.72 -0.82 -9.86
N ALA A 128 3.37 -0.11 -8.95
CA ALA A 128 3.43 -0.45 -7.53
C ALA A 128 2.05 -0.35 -6.85
N LEU A 129 1.23 0.66 -7.21
CA LEU A 129 -0.16 0.78 -6.77
C LEU A 129 -0.98 -0.45 -7.18
N ILE A 130 -0.88 -0.88 -8.43
CA ILE A 130 -1.62 -2.04 -8.95
C ILE A 130 -1.20 -3.32 -8.21
N VAL A 131 0.10 -3.52 -7.98
CA VAL A 131 0.59 -4.67 -7.20
C VAL A 131 0.04 -4.61 -5.78
N SER A 132 0.21 -3.50 -5.07
CA SER A 132 -0.24 -3.33 -3.68
C SER A 132 -1.74 -3.54 -3.50
N ALA A 133 -2.54 -3.04 -4.46
CA ALA A 133 -4.00 -3.07 -4.37
C ALA A 133 -4.61 -4.40 -4.83
N CYS A 134 -3.99 -5.08 -5.81
CA CYS A 134 -4.62 -6.22 -6.49
C CYS A 134 -4.01 -7.57 -6.13
N MET A 135 -2.82 -7.61 -5.50
CA MET A 135 -2.10 -8.87 -5.30
C MET A 135 -2.78 -9.78 -4.28
N ASN A 136 -3.38 -9.21 -3.24
CA ASN A 136 -4.02 -9.98 -2.17
C ASN A 136 -5.38 -9.41 -1.77
N THR A 137 -6.01 -10.00 -0.76
CA THR A 137 -7.29 -9.55 -0.17
C THR A 137 -7.08 -8.67 1.07
N ASN A 138 -5.86 -8.32 1.37
CA ASN A 138 -5.47 -7.49 2.50
C ASN A 138 -5.80 -6.01 2.24
N PRO A 139 -5.93 -5.20 3.30
CA PRO A 139 -6.20 -3.78 3.17
C PRO A 139 -5.02 -3.04 2.55
N MET A 140 -5.31 -1.93 1.88
CA MET A 140 -4.34 -0.99 1.37
C MET A 140 -4.64 0.41 1.90
N MET A 141 -3.61 1.11 2.32
CA MET A 141 -3.67 2.51 2.73
C MET A 141 -3.21 3.42 1.61
N ILE A 142 -4.00 4.45 1.30
CA ILE A 142 -3.60 5.58 0.47
C ILE A 142 -3.38 6.78 1.40
N TYR A 143 -2.18 7.34 1.36
CA TYR A 143 -1.87 8.54 2.14
C TYR A 143 -2.42 9.78 1.45
N PHE A 144 -3.01 10.71 2.20
CA PHE A 144 -3.69 11.89 1.63
C PHE A 144 -2.78 12.67 0.68
N GLY A 145 -3.28 12.96 -0.53
CA GLY A 145 -2.52 13.64 -1.59
C GLY A 145 -1.69 12.72 -2.48
N GLN A 146 -1.51 11.45 -2.13
CA GLN A 146 -0.82 10.47 -2.96
C GLN A 146 -1.47 10.35 -4.34
N GLU A 147 -2.80 10.34 -4.38
CA GLU A 147 -3.62 10.27 -5.59
C GLU A 147 -3.51 11.51 -6.49
N PHE A 148 -2.96 12.59 -5.96
CA PHE A 148 -2.70 13.84 -6.70
C PHE A 148 -1.21 14.05 -7.01
N GLY A 149 -0.35 13.12 -6.61
CA GLY A 149 1.10 13.23 -6.81
C GLY A 149 1.74 14.30 -5.93
N GLU A 150 1.34 14.36 -4.65
CA GLU A 150 1.98 15.24 -3.67
C GLU A 150 3.47 14.95 -3.57
N MET A 151 4.29 15.99 -3.61
CA MET A 151 5.74 15.85 -3.63
C MET A 151 6.39 15.89 -2.23
N GLY A 152 5.75 16.55 -1.25
CA GLY A 152 6.34 16.76 0.07
C GLY A 152 7.66 17.54 0.02
N MET A 153 7.81 18.44 -0.96
CA MET A 153 9.03 19.21 -1.19
C MET A 153 8.92 20.66 -0.70
N ASP A 154 7.89 20.93 0.08
CA ASP A 154 7.69 22.21 0.76
C ASP A 154 8.40 22.25 2.11
N SER A 155 8.10 23.26 2.92
CA SER A 155 8.63 23.40 4.28
C SER A 155 7.87 22.58 5.33
N GLU A 156 6.84 21.86 4.94
CA GLU A 156 5.93 21.12 5.83
C GLU A 156 6.41 19.70 6.21
N GLY A 157 7.57 19.26 5.74
CA GLY A 157 8.14 17.96 6.12
C GLY A 157 8.67 17.94 7.56
N PHE A 158 9.04 16.76 8.05
CA PHE A 158 9.65 16.59 9.37
C PHE A 158 10.93 17.40 9.56
N SER A 159 11.71 17.52 8.52
CA SER A 159 13.02 18.19 8.51
C SER A 159 13.13 19.21 7.38
N GLY A 160 12.01 19.77 6.93
CA GLY A 160 11.92 20.69 5.80
C GLY A 160 11.68 19.94 4.50
N ARG A 161 12.35 20.32 3.45
CA ARG A 161 12.17 19.80 2.08
C ARG A 161 12.81 18.40 1.89
N ASP A 162 12.28 17.42 2.56
CA ASP A 162 12.80 16.04 2.59
C ASP A 162 11.91 14.99 1.91
N GLY A 163 10.88 15.43 1.20
CA GLY A 163 9.96 14.55 0.48
C GLY A 163 8.89 13.91 1.34
N ARG A 164 8.73 14.35 2.60
CA ARG A 164 7.71 13.86 3.52
C ARG A 164 6.68 14.92 3.84
N THR A 165 5.47 14.50 4.13
CA THR A 165 4.38 15.38 4.58
C THR A 165 3.86 14.88 5.91
N THR A 166 3.95 15.73 6.94
CA THR A 166 3.47 15.38 8.27
C THR A 166 1.94 15.35 8.34
N ILE A 167 1.40 14.49 9.21
CA ILE A 167 -0.05 14.47 9.52
C ILE A 167 -0.51 15.74 10.25
N PHE A 168 0.40 16.55 10.76
CA PHE A 168 0.08 17.75 11.53
C PHE A 168 -0.13 18.99 10.67
N ASP A 169 0.36 19.00 9.42
CA ASP A 169 0.34 20.18 8.52
C ASP A 169 -0.48 19.93 7.25
N TYR A 170 -1.45 19.02 7.28
CA TYR A 170 -2.24 18.61 6.10
C TYR A 170 -2.97 19.78 5.43
N TRP A 171 -3.28 20.86 6.17
CA TRP A 171 -3.96 22.06 5.62
C TRP A 171 -3.04 22.93 4.75
N SER A 172 -1.72 22.79 4.85
CA SER A 172 -0.75 23.55 4.05
C SER A 172 -0.36 22.85 2.77
N VAL A 173 -0.69 21.57 2.60
CA VAL A 173 -0.38 20.76 1.43
C VAL A 173 -1.09 21.29 0.19
N ASP A 174 -0.32 21.71 -0.83
CA ASP A 174 -0.84 22.42 -2.01
C ASP A 174 -1.82 21.58 -2.84
N THR A 175 -1.51 20.31 -3.07
CA THR A 175 -2.40 19.41 -3.82
C THR A 175 -3.77 19.23 -3.15
N ILE A 176 -3.80 19.14 -1.82
CA ILE A 176 -5.05 19.06 -1.04
C ILE A 176 -5.81 20.38 -1.10
N ARG A 177 -5.12 21.53 -1.01
CA ARG A 177 -5.75 22.86 -1.17
C ARG A 177 -6.39 23.00 -2.55
N ARG A 178 -5.71 22.58 -3.61
CA ARG A 178 -6.24 22.58 -4.99
C ARG A 178 -7.44 21.67 -5.14
N TRP A 179 -7.37 20.45 -4.62
CA TRP A 179 -8.50 19.53 -4.64
C TRP A 179 -9.70 20.08 -3.86
N ARG A 180 -9.46 20.63 -2.67
CA ARG A 180 -10.50 21.21 -1.82
C ARG A 180 -11.17 22.43 -2.46
N ASN A 181 -10.44 23.25 -3.19
CA ASN A 181 -10.92 24.44 -3.91
C ASN A 181 -11.93 25.26 -3.08
N GLU A 182 -11.47 25.82 -1.94
CA GLU A 182 -12.29 26.62 -1.03
C GLU A 182 -13.57 25.91 -0.51
N GLY A 183 -13.58 24.60 -0.48
CA GLY A 183 -14.70 23.79 -0.02
C GLY A 183 -15.68 23.35 -1.11
N LYS A 184 -15.36 23.59 -2.39
CA LYS A 184 -16.18 23.14 -3.53
C LYS A 184 -15.93 21.67 -3.89
N PHE A 185 -14.73 21.14 -3.58
CA PHE A 185 -14.32 19.75 -3.84
C PHE A 185 -14.55 19.30 -5.30
N ASP A 186 -14.39 20.20 -6.26
CA ASP A 186 -14.72 19.98 -7.68
C ASP A 186 -13.49 19.70 -8.55
N GLY A 187 -12.29 19.68 -7.95
CA GLY A 187 -11.04 19.39 -8.63
C GLY A 187 -10.62 20.42 -9.70
N LYS A 188 -11.30 21.56 -9.82
CA LYS A 188 -11.02 22.55 -10.88
C LYS A 188 -9.64 23.17 -10.77
N MET A 189 -9.06 23.22 -9.57
CA MET A 189 -7.73 23.77 -9.33
C MET A 189 -6.60 22.76 -9.52
N LEU A 190 -6.93 21.47 -9.73
CA LEU A 190 -5.95 20.44 -10.07
C LEU A 190 -5.42 20.63 -11.49
N THR A 191 -4.14 20.33 -11.72
CA THR A 191 -3.57 20.27 -13.07
C THR A 191 -4.14 19.07 -13.84
N GLU A 192 -3.95 19.04 -15.15
CA GLU A 192 -4.43 17.90 -15.97
C GLU A 192 -3.67 16.60 -15.61
N GLU A 193 -2.38 16.68 -15.26
CA GLU A 193 -1.60 15.54 -14.79
C GLU A 193 -2.15 15.02 -13.46
N GLN A 194 -2.49 15.90 -12.52
CA GLN A 194 -3.09 15.53 -11.23
C GLN A 194 -4.46 14.86 -11.41
N LYS A 195 -5.30 15.42 -12.29
CA LYS A 195 -6.60 14.81 -12.64
C LYS A 195 -6.44 13.45 -13.28
N HIS A 196 -5.46 13.29 -14.17
CA HIS A 196 -5.19 12.02 -14.82
C HIS A 196 -4.72 10.96 -13.81
N LEU A 197 -3.79 11.31 -12.92
CA LEU A 197 -3.33 10.43 -11.87
C LEU A 197 -4.48 10.03 -10.93
N TYR A 198 -5.27 11.00 -10.49
CA TYR A 198 -6.45 10.75 -9.65
C TYR A 198 -7.43 9.77 -10.31
N ALA A 199 -7.68 9.93 -11.62
CA ALA A 199 -8.56 9.01 -12.35
C ALA A 199 -7.98 7.57 -12.39
N ILE A 200 -6.66 7.40 -12.46
CA ILE A 200 -6.02 6.08 -12.36
C ILE A 200 -6.25 5.48 -10.96
N TYR A 201 -5.99 6.23 -9.90
CA TYR A 201 -6.24 5.77 -8.52
C TYR A 201 -7.70 5.39 -8.32
N GLN A 202 -8.62 6.26 -8.74
CA GLN A 202 -10.07 5.98 -8.67
C GLN A 202 -10.41 4.67 -9.38
N ARG A 203 -9.92 4.48 -10.61
CA ARG A 203 -10.19 3.25 -11.36
C ARG A 203 -9.64 2.00 -10.69
N VAL A 204 -8.39 2.03 -10.21
CA VAL A 204 -7.77 0.88 -9.53
C VAL A 204 -8.54 0.54 -8.26
N LEU A 205 -8.86 1.53 -7.42
CA LEU A 205 -9.59 1.30 -6.17
C LEU A 205 -11.04 0.85 -6.41
N THR A 206 -11.69 1.36 -7.47
CA THR A 206 -13.01 0.88 -7.90
C THR A 206 -12.95 -0.59 -8.31
N LEU A 207 -11.97 -0.99 -9.13
CA LEU A 207 -11.76 -2.39 -9.48
C LEU A 207 -11.58 -3.29 -8.24
N CYS A 208 -10.81 -2.84 -7.24
CA CYS A 208 -10.63 -3.59 -6.00
C CYS A 208 -11.92 -3.84 -5.23
N ASN A 209 -12.88 -2.91 -5.31
CA ASN A 209 -14.18 -3.04 -4.65
C ASN A 209 -15.20 -3.84 -5.49
N GLU A 210 -15.16 -3.74 -6.80
CA GLU A 210 -16.14 -4.34 -7.70
C GLU A 210 -15.79 -5.77 -8.11
N GLU A 211 -14.49 -6.05 -8.36
CA GLU A 211 -14.05 -7.35 -8.87
C GLU A 211 -13.85 -8.36 -7.73
N GLN A 212 -14.70 -9.39 -7.74
CA GLN A 212 -14.67 -10.42 -6.70
C GLN A 212 -13.36 -11.23 -6.70
N ALA A 213 -12.72 -11.38 -7.85
CA ALA A 213 -11.43 -12.02 -7.94
C ALA A 213 -10.34 -11.27 -7.17
N ILE A 214 -10.43 -9.94 -7.04
CA ILE A 214 -9.52 -9.14 -6.22
C ILE A 214 -9.91 -9.20 -4.74
N SER A 215 -11.15 -8.88 -4.43
CA SER A 215 -11.62 -8.74 -3.04
C SER A 215 -11.75 -10.07 -2.27
N ASN A 216 -12.02 -11.19 -2.96
CA ASN A 216 -12.28 -12.49 -2.34
C ASN A 216 -11.46 -13.64 -2.97
N GLY A 217 -10.72 -13.37 -4.03
CA GLY A 217 -10.07 -14.42 -4.83
C GLY A 217 -8.76 -14.93 -4.25
N VAL A 218 -8.23 -15.96 -4.88
CA VAL A 218 -6.90 -16.51 -4.65
C VAL A 218 -5.90 -15.85 -5.59
N PHE A 219 -4.71 -15.65 -5.08
CA PHE A 219 -3.56 -15.13 -5.82
C PHE A 219 -2.73 -16.27 -6.40
N PHE A 220 -2.26 -16.08 -7.63
CA PHE A 220 -1.31 -16.96 -8.29
C PHE A 220 -0.21 -16.11 -8.93
N ASP A 221 1.00 -16.28 -8.45
CA ASP A 221 2.19 -15.67 -9.06
C ASP A 221 2.47 -16.37 -10.38
N LEU A 222 2.60 -15.63 -11.48
CA LEU A 222 2.93 -16.18 -12.79
C LEU A 222 4.40 -15.94 -13.17
N MET A 223 5.20 -15.33 -12.30
CA MET A 223 6.61 -15.05 -12.58
C MET A 223 7.39 -16.33 -12.90
N TYR A 224 7.16 -17.42 -12.15
CA TYR A 224 7.84 -18.69 -12.36
C TYR A 224 7.64 -19.29 -13.77
N ALA A 225 6.51 -19.00 -14.41
CA ALA A 225 6.20 -19.47 -15.78
C ALA A 225 6.71 -18.53 -16.87
N ASN A 226 7.19 -17.33 -16.46
CA ASN A 226 7.61 -16.28 -17.38
C ASN A 226 9.09 -15.90 -17.21
N GLU A 227 9.80 -16.56 -16.31
CA GLU A 227 11.25 -16.41 -16.15
C GLU A 227 11.97 -16.77 -17.45
N ASN A 228 12.85 -15.90 -17.94
CA ASN A 228 13.48 -16.01 -19.25
C ASN A 228 12.47 -16.16 -20.43
N GLY A 229 11.26 -15.64 -20.26
CA GLY A 229 10.19 -15.75 -21.25
C GLY A 229 10.44 -14.95 -22.52
N TRP A 230 9.91 -15.43 -23.65
CA TRP A 230 9.94 -14.68 -24.89
C TRP A 230 9.07 -13.41 -24.77
N ARG A 231 9.64 -12.22 -25.01
CA ARG A 231 8.99 -10.92 -24.84
C ARG A 231 8.48 -10.65 -23.43
N PHE A 232 9.15 -11.16 -22.42
CA PHE A 232 8.90 -10.82 -21.03
C PHE A 232 10.23 -10.61 -20.32
N ASN A 233 10.41 -9.46 -19.70
CA ASN A 233 11.58 -9.13 -18.93
C ASN A 233 11.21 -9.16 -17.43
N GLU A 234 11.52 -10.26 -16.77
CA GLU A 234 11.21 -10.50 -15.35
C GLU A 234 11.88 -9.51 -14.40
N HIS A 235 12.86 -8.72 -14.89
CA HIS A 235 13.46 -7.67 -14.09
C HIS A 235 12.63 -6.38 -14.07
N LYS A 236 11.77 -6.18 -15.08
CA LYS A 236 11.00 -4.96 -15.29
C LYS A 236 9.49 -5.16 -15.33
N GLN A 237 9.04 -6.35 -15.61
CA GLN A 237 7.62 -6.69 -15.62
C GLN A 237 7.29 -7.66 -14.48
N TYR A 238 6.12 -7.51 -13.93
CA TYR A 238 5.57 -8.43 -12.94
C TYR A 238 4.17 -8.89 -13.40
N THR A 239 3.88 -10.16 -13.26
CA THR A 239 2.60 -10.72 -13.69
C THR A 239 2.06 -11.72 -12.68
N PHE A 240 0.76 -11.63 -12.44
CA PHE A 240 0.05 -12.54 -11.56
C PHE A 240 -1.41 -12.67 -11.98
N MET A 241 -2.09 -13.63 -11.38
CA MET A 241 -3.48 -13.93 -11.64
C MET A 241 -4.29 -13.90 -10.36
N ARG A 242 -5.53 -13.44 -10.46
CA ARG A 242 -6.54 -13.51 -9.40
C ARG A 242 -7.70 -14.35 -9.88
N LYS A 243 -8.21 -15.25 -9.02
CA LYS A 243 -9.32 -16.12 -9.36
C LYS A 243 -10.33 -16.21 -8.23
N TYR A 244 -11.60 -16.02 -8.58
CA TYR A 244 -12.73 -16.28 -7.69
C TYR A 244 -13.88 -16.89 -8.49
N LYS A 245 -14.29 -18.11 -8.17
CA LYS A 245 -15.33 -18.84 -8.90
C LYS A 245 -15.04 -18.87 -10.40
N ASN A 246 -15.90 -18.26 -11.23
CA ASN A 246 -15.78 -18.17 -12.69
C ASN A 246 -15.05 -16.90 -13.15
N GLU A 247 -14.69 -15.99 -12.25
CA GLU A 247 -13.96 -14.78 -12.56
C GLU A 247 -12.44 -15.05 -12.51
N LEU A 248 -11.75 -14.62 -13.55
CA LEU A 248 -10.32 -14.76 -13.71
C LEU A 248 -9.73 -13.48 -14.25
N LEU A 249 -8.82 -12.87 -13.49
CA LEU A 249 -8.13 -11.66 -13.88
C LEU A 249 -6.63 -11.94 -14.06
N PHE A 250 -6.08 -11.49 -15.17
CA PHE A 250 -4.64 -11.44 -15.42
C PHE A 250 -4.16 -10.01 -15.21
N ILE A 251 -3.20 -9.84 -14.34
CA ILE A 251 -2.61 -8.55 -14.03
C ILE A 251 -1.15 -8.57 -14.51
N VAL A 252 -0.82 -7.60 -15.36
CA VAL A 252 0.53 -7.38 -15.86
C VAL A 252 0.91 -5.95 -15.60
N VAL A 253 2.02 -5.72 -14.94
CA VAL A 253 2.56 -4.39 -14.67
C VAL A 253 3.95 -4.25 -15.27
N ASN A 254 4.25 -3.04 -15.72
CA ASN A 254 5.54 -2.69 -16.31
C ASN A 254 6.17 -1.56 -15.51
N PHE A 255 7.31 -1.84 -14.89
CA PHE A 255 8.13 -0.87 -14.16
C PHE A 255 9.15 -0.16 -15.07
N ASP A 256 9.19 -0.49 -16.36
CA ASP A 256 10.04 0.24 -17.31
C ASP A 256 9.43 1.60 -17.68
N ASN A 257 10.28 2.55 -18.02
CA ASN A 257 9.88 3.87 -18.54
C ASN A 257 9.40 3.83 -20.00
N GLN A 258 9.54 2.69 -20.68
CA GLN A 258 9.15 2.52 -22.08
C GLN A 258 7.95 1.56 -22.20
N PRO A 259 7.00 1.84 -23.09
CA PRO A 259 5.95 0.90 -23.43
C PRO A 259 6.54 -0.35 -24.07
N VAL A 260 6.04 -1.52 -23.69
CA VAL A 260 6.50 -2.82 -24.17
C VAL A 260 5.34 -3.69 -24.60
N ASN A 261 5.59 -4.54 -25.62
CA ASN A 261 4.69 -5.63 -25.96
C ASN A 261 5.18 -6.89 -25.25
N VAL A 262 4.36 -7.45 -24.38
CA VAL A 262 4.70 -8.63 -23.60
C VAL A 262 3.93 -9.85 -24.08
N ALA A 263 4.51 -11.04 -23.93
CA ALA A 263 3.84 -12.32 -24.07
C ALA A 263 3.89 -13.04 -22.73
N ILE A 264 2.73 -13.44 -22.22
CA ILE A 264 2.59 -14.10 -20.92
C ILE A 264 2.27 -15.57 -21.10
N ASN A 265 3.08 -16.42 -20.50
CA ASN A 265 2.79 -17.84 -20.37
C ASN A 265 1.86 -18.04 -19.18
N VAL A 266 0.78 -18.74 -19.42
CA VAL A 266 -0.19 -19.15 -18.40
C VAL A 266 -0.20 -20.68 -18.39
N PRO A 267 0.26 -21.31 -17.30
CA PRO A 267 0.33 -22.78 -17.19
C PRO A 267 -1.03 -23.44 -17.05
#